data_cf75cfe2fe99c11ea83b11dc6b87ab9f
#
_entry.id   cf75cfe2fe99c11ea83b11dc6b87ab9f
#
_cell.length_a   1.000
_cell.length_b   1.000
_cell.length_c   1.000
_cell.angle_alpha   90.00
_cell.angle_beta   90.00
_cell.angle_gamma   90.00
#
_symmetry.space_group_name_H-M   'P 1'
#
loop_
_entity.id
_entity.type
_entity.pdbx_description
1 polymer ?
#
loop_
_entity_poly.entity_id
_entity_poly.type
_entity_poly.pdbx_seq_one_letter_code
_entity_poly.pdbx_strand_id
1 'polypeptide(L)'
;MNYNQLKDLEENNKSTLSSMFIGILSNIKNTSFKKMSSIIKDIPAVCKMSYDSYENSQLRNVTYNNMHPIIPTRGEIYNAFITEGVGKELSGNHPVVIIQGRAANMYSDKVNVLPIEGDGSKIKPAYQEPLTSDDLEDGVTLLKEHSRIITSDILTLDKARLGKKVGKIKEEKMLIINKKIKKQLGL
;
A
#
# COMPACT_ATOMS: atom_id res chain seq x y z
N MET A 1 5.71 -16.97 -15.05
CA MET A 1 6.95 -16.86 -14.25
C MET A 1 6.93 -17.97 -13.22
N ASN A 2 7.94 -18.80 -13.15
CA ASN A 2 7.95 -19.93 -12.22
C ASN A 2 8.62 -19.47 -10.92
N TYR A 3 7.83 -19.10 -9.90
CA TYR A 3 8.33 -18.60 -8.62
C TYR A 3 9.10 -19.66 -7.79
N ASN A 4 8.96 -20.96 -8.11
CA ASN A 4 9.75 -22.01 -7.46
C ASN A 4 11.27 -21.90 -7.74
N GLN A 5 11.65 -21.20 -8.81
CA GLN A 5 13.07 -20.96 -9.15
C GLN A 5 13.71 -19.83 -8.31
N LEU A 6 12.93 -19.08 -7.51
CA LEU A 6 13.47 -18.02 -6.65
C LEU A 6 13.84 -18.50 -5.23
N LYS A 7 13.42 -19.72 -4.84
CA LYS A 7 13.75 -20.26 -3.52
C LYS A 7 15.26 -20.55 -3.36
N ASP A 8 15.90 -20.97 -4.44
CA ASP A 8 17.31 -21.33 -4.44
C ASP A 8 18.00 -20.61 -5.60
N LEU A 9 18.39 -19.36 -5.38
CA LEU A 9 19.28 -18.68 -6.32
C LEU A 9 20.60 -19.44 -6.37
N GLU A 10 20.84 -20.13 -7.47
CA GLU A 10 22.13 -20.75 -7.75
C GLU A 10 23.25 -19.70 -7.66
N GLU A 11 24.45 -20.11 -7.28
CA GLU A 11 25.61 -19.20 -7.13
C GLU A 11 25.89 -18.38 -8.40
N ASN A 12 25.68 -18.97 -9.59
CA ASN A 12 25.80 -18.28 -10.86
C ASN A 12 24.80 -17.14 -11.01
N ASN A 13 23.57 -17.32 -10.53
CA ASN A 13 22.54 -16.28 -10.54
C ASN A 13 22.87 -15.15 -9.56
N LYS A 14 23.41 -15.48 -8.39
CA LYS A 14 23.88 -14.49 -7.41
C LYS A 14 25.01 -13.65 -7.98
N SER A 15 26.00 -14.30 -8.61
CA SER A 15 27.12 -13.60 -9.27
C SER A 15 26.64 -12.67 -10.38
N THR A 16 25.72 -13.13 -11.23
CA THR A 16 25.12 -12.33 -12.30
C THR A 16 24.38 -11.13 -11.75
N LEU A 17 23.51 -11.31 -10.75
CA LEU A 17 22.78 -10.22 -10.11
C LEU A 17 23.72 -9.22 -9.43
N SER A 18 24.77 -9.68 -8.77
CA SER A 18 25.78 -8.81 -8.16
C SER A 18 26.49 -7.96 -9.20
N SER A 19 26.90 -8.54 -10.34
CA SER A 19 27.55 -7.81 -11.44
C SER A 19 26.60 -6.79 -12.07
N MET A 20 25.34 -7.15 -12.30
CA MET A 20 24.31 -6.22 -12.78
C MET A 20 24.10 -5.05 -11.80
N PHE A 21 24.05 -5.34 -10.50
CA PHE A 21 23.85 -4.32 -9.48
C PHE A 21 25.02 -3.34 -9.41
N ILE A 22 26.27 -3.84 -9.46
CA ILE A 22 27.48 -2.99 -9.52
C ILE A 22 27.46 -2.13 -10.77
N GLY A 23 27.10 -2.70 -11.93
CA GLY A 23 26.95 -1.95 -13.18
C GLY A 23 25.90 -0.83 -13.10
N ILE A 24 24.75 -1.11 -12.47
CA ILE A 24 23.71 -0.08 -12.23
C ILE A 24 24.27 1.03 -11.34
N LEU A 25 24.88 0.69 -10.20
CA LEU A 25 25.43 1.68 -9.25
C LEU A 25 26.48 2.57 -9.92
N SER A 26 27.32 2.03 -10.81
CA SER A 26 28.35 2.78 -11.52
C SER A 26 27.77 3.81 -12.50
N ASN A 27 26.54 3.61 -12.98
CA ASN A 27 25.87 4.48 -13.93
C ASN A 27 24.88 5.48 -13.28
N ILE A 28 24.58 5.31 -11.99
CA ILE A 28 23.67 6.22 -11.29
C ILE A 28 24.38 7.54 -10.98
N LYS A 29 23.77 8.64 -11.44
CA LYS A 29 24.23 10.01 -11.16
C LYS A 29 23.16 10.78 -10.39
N ASN A 30 23.58 11.79 -9.63
CA ASN A 30 22.68 12.74 -8.96
C ASN A 30 21.66 12.11 -7.98
N THR A 31 22.04 11.00 -7.33
CA THR A 31 21.22 10.42 -6.26
C THR A 31 21.93 10.45 -4.92
N SER A 32 21.17 10.50 -3.84
CA SER A 32 21.73 10.43 -2.49
C SER A 32 21.93 8.99 -2.05
N PHE A 33 22.96 8.75 -1.24
CA PHE A 33 23.18 7.46 -0.57
C PHE A 33 21.95 7.01 0.23
N LYS A 34 21.28 7.96 0.93
CA LYS A 34 20.06 7.67 1.69
C LYS A 34 18.96 7.10 0.80
N LYS A 35 18.72 7.71 -0.36
CA LYS A 35 17.69 7.27 -1.32
C LYS A 35 18.00 5.87 -1.85
N MET A 36 19.24 5.65 -2.30
CA MET A 36 19.67 4.34 -2.80
C MET A 36 19.57 3.25 -1.73
N SER A 37 20.04 3.56 -0.52
CA SER A 37 19.95 2.61 0.61
C SER A 37 18.51 2.25 0.95
N SER A 38 17.57 3.19 0.84
CA SER A 38 16.13 2.92 1.06
C SER A 38 15.58 1.97 0.00
N ILE A 39 15.83 2.25 -1.29
CA ILE A 39 15.40 1.38 -2.40
C ILE A 39 15.93 -0.05 -2.24
N ILE A 40 17.22 -0.19 -1.89
CA ILE A 40 17.85 -1.51 -1.71
C ILE A 40 17.22 -2.28 -0.56
N LYS A 41 16.93 -1.58 0.54
CA LYS A 41 16.29 -2.19 1.73
C LYS A 41 14.87 -2.69 1.45
N ASP A 42 14.18 -2.11 0.48
CA ASP A 42 12.84 -2.53 0.11
C ASP A 42 12.81 -3.83 -0.70
N ILE A 43 13.92 -4.20 -1.37
CA ILE A 43 13.98 -5.36 -2.29
C ILE A 43 13.49 -6.66 -1.64
N PRO A 44 13.95 -7.06 -0.44
CA PRO A 44 13.48 -8.32 0.17
C PRO A 44 11.97 -8.32 0.43
N ALA A 45 11.43 -7.20 0.90
CA ALA A 45 9.99 -7.05 1.14
C ALA A 45 9.19 -7.13 -0.17
N VAL A 46 9.67 -6.49 -1.24
CA VAL A 46 9.04 -6.54 -2.58
C VAL A 46 9.04 -7.97 -3.11
N CYS A 47 10.16 -8.68 -3.01
CA CYS A 47 10.27 -10.09 -3.45
C CYS A 47 9.29 -10.99 -2.69
N LYS A 48 9.22 -10.83 -1.35
CA LYS A 48 8.27 -11.59 -0.52
C LYS A 48 6.82 -11.28 -0.93
N MET A 49 6.43 -10.02 -1.03
CA MET A 49 5.06 -9.65 -1.41
C MET A 49 4.71 -10.09 -2.83
N SER A 50 5.67 -10.12 -3.77
CA SER A 50 5.45 -10.67 -5.11
C SER A 50 5.14 -12.17 -5.07
N TYR A 51 5.82 -12.91 -4.19
CA TYR A 51 5.52 -14.32 -3.96
C TYR A 51 4.15 -14.49 -3.30
N ASP A 52 3.84 -13.72 -2.25
CA ASP A 52 2.54 -13.75 -1.58
C ASP A 52 1.38 -13.44 -2.56
N SER A 53 1.58 -12.49 -3.48
CA SER A 53 0.61 -12.17 -4.55
C SER A 53 0.39 -13.36 -5.51
N TYR A 54 1.47 -14.05 -5.89
CA TYR A 54 1.38 -15.26 -6.70
C TYR A 54 0.61 -16.37 -5.98
N GLU A 55 0.94 -16.66 -4.71
CA GLU A 55 0.23 -17.67 -3.90
C GLU A 55 -1.27 -17.32 -3.77
N ASN A 56 -1.61 -16.05 -3.54
CA ASN A 56 -2.99 -15.59 -3.49
C ASN A 56 -3.73 -15.87 -4.81
N SER A 57 -3.07 -15.67 -5.95
CA SER A 57 -3.64 -15.97 -7.27
C SER A 57 -3.91 -17.46 -7.45
N GLN A 58 -3.00 -18.34 -6.97
CA GLN A 58 -3.21 -19.78 -7.03
C GLN A 58 -4.37 -20.22 -6.14
N LEU A 59 -4.41 -19.72 -4.90
CA LEU A 59 -5.50 -20.01 -3.94
C LEU A 59 -6.86 -19.55 -4.49
N ARG A 60 -6.93 -18.38 -5.12
CA ARG A 60 -8.15 -17.88 -5.76
C ARG A 60 -8.73 -18.88 -6.75
N ASN A 61 -7.88 -19.42 -7.62
CA ASN A 61 -8.33 -20.32 -8.70
C ASN A 61 -8.79 -21.70 -8.18
N VAL A 62 -8.24 -22.16 -7.05
CA VAL A 62 -8.47 -23.51 -6.53
C VAL A 62 -9.51 -23.53 -5.38
N THR A 63 -9.42 -22.61 -4.45
CA THR A 63 -10.14 -22.69 -3.17
C THR A 63 -11.29 -21.70 -3.05
N TYR A 64 -11.20 -20.53 -3.67
CA TYR A 64 -12.06 -19.38 -3.40
C TYR A 64 -13.06 -19.04 -4.50
N ASN A 65 -13.35 -19.96 -5.41
CA ASN A 65 -14.35 -19.73 -6.47
C ASN A 65 -14.10 -18.41 -7.24
N ASN A 66 -12.86 -18.17 -7.63
CA ASN A 66 -12.36 -16.95 -8.27
C ASN A 66 -12.36 -15.69 -7.37
N MET A 67 -12.78 -15.78 -6.12
CA MET A 67 -12.62 -14.67 -5.18
C MET A 67 -11.18 -14.61 -4.67
N HIS A 68 -10.68 -13.41 -4.43
CA HIS A 68 -9.37 -13.23 -3.82
C HIS A 68 -9.39 -13.66 -2.35
N PRO A 69 -8.35 -14.33 -1.81
CA PRO A 69 -8.32 -14.75 -0.39
C PRO A 69 -8.33 -13.57 0.59
N ILE A 70 -7.84 -12.40 0.17
CA ILE A 70 -7.90 -11.14 0.94
C ILE A 70 -9.02 -10.29 0.36
N ILE A 71 -10.10 -10.08 1.13
CA ILE A 71 -11.29 -9.32 0.71
C ILE A 71 -11.50 -8.16 1.70
N PRO A 72 -10.76 -7.05 1.55
CA PRO A 72 -10.95 -5.90 2.42
C PRO A 72 -12.31 -5.23 2.14
N THR A 73 -12.90 -4.65 3.18
CA THR A 73 -14.15 -3.90 3.06
C THR A 73 -13.85 -2.41 2.92
N ARG A 74 -14.66 -1.71 2.13
CA ARG A 74 -14.58 -0.24 2.03
C ARG A 74 -14.69 0.42 3.41
N GLY A 75 -13.82 1.39 3.67
CA GLY A 75 -13.70 2.07 4.97
C GLY A 75 -12.75 1.38 5.96
N GLU A 76 -12.37 0.13 5.73
CA GLU A 76 -11.36 -0.51 6.58
C GLU A 76 -10.00 0.15 6.41
N ILE A 77 -9.25 0.20 7.52
CA ILE A 77 -7.89 0.73 7.60
C ILE A 77 -6.94 -0.45 7.76
N TYR A 78 -5.93 -0.50 6.91
CA TYR A 78 -4.84 -1.47 6.97
C TYR A 78 -3.50 -0.76 7.05
N ASN A 79 -2.53 -1.32 7.75
CA ASN A 79 -1.14 -0.97 7.52
C ASN A 79 -0.73 -1.51 6.15
N ALA A 80 -0.09 -0.68 5.33
CA ALA A 80 0.38 -1.09 4.02
C ALA A 80 1.85 -0.72 3.83
N PHE A 81 2.59 -1.57 3.13
CA PHE A 81 3.96 -1.30 2.75
C PHE A 81 3.99 -0.63 1.36
N ILE A 82 4.48 0.59 1.32
CA ILE A 82 4.64 1.39 0.10
C ILE A 82 6.15 1.52 -0.16
N THR A 83 6.61 1.02 -1.30
CA THR A 83 8.02 1.07 -1.67
C THR A 83 8.50 2.50 -1.85
N GLU A 84 9.80 2.70 -1.75
CA GLU A 84 10.45 3.98 -1.98
C GLU A 84 10.10 4.54 -3.37
N GLY A 85 9.46 5.70 -3.39
CA GLY A 85 8.98 6.38 -4.59
C GLY A 85 9.88 7.52 -5.08
N VAL A 86 9.38 8.38 -5.97
CA VAL A 86 10.10 9.52 -6.52
C VAL A 86 9.70 10.81 -5.81
N GLY A 87 10.67 11.64 -5.47
CA GLY A 87 10.44 12.98 -4.93
C GLY A 87 9.66 12.98 -3.62
N LYS A 88 8.40 13.41 -3.66
CA LYS A 88 7.50 13.52 -2.50
C LYS A 88 6.43 12.42 -2.46
N GLU A 89 6.56 11.40 -3.28
CA GLU A 89 5.68 10.25 -3.19
C GLU A 89 5.80 9.58 -1.82
N LEU A 90 4.66 9.08 -1.33
CA LEU A 90 4.61 8.39 -0.05
C LEU A 90 5.41 7.09 -0.13
N SER A 91 6.16 6.79 0.93
CA SER A 91 6.94 5.55 1.02
C SER A 91 7.04 5.05 2.46
N GLY A 92 7.31 3.75 2.62
CA GLY A 92 7.39 3.08 3.92
C GLY A 92 6.07 2.47 4.38
N ASN A 93 5.98 2.17 5.67
CA ASN A 93 4.76 1.62 6.27
C ASN A 93 3.80 2.74 6.65
N HIS A 94 2.64 2.75 6.01
CA HIS A 94 1.59 3.72 6.30
C HIS A 94 0.23 3.03 6.50
N PRO A 95 -0.60 3.52 7.43
CA PRO A 95 -1.99 3.15 7.42
C PRO A 95 -2.66 3.72 6.17
N VAL A 96 -3.53 2.92 5.56
CA VAL A 96 -4.31 3.29 4.36
C VAL A 96 -5.77 2.92 4.56
N VAL A 97 -6.69 3.72 4.05
CA VAL A 97 -8.12 3.41 4.05
C VAL A 97 -8.56 2.87 2.69
N ILE A 98 -9.30 1.78 2.70
CA ILE A 98 -9.88 1.15 1.51
C ILE A 98 -11.01 2.02 0.95
N ILE A 99 -10.89 2.45 -0.30
CA ILE A 99 -11.93 3.25 -0.98
C ILE A 99 -12.64 2.47 -2.10
N GLN A 100 -12.14 1.32 -2.48
CA GLN A 100 -12.69 0.47 -3.53
C GLN A 100 -13.97 -0.24 -3.08
N GLY A 101 -14.93 -0.39 -4.01
CA GLY A 101 -16.20 -1.06 -3.76
C GLY A 101 -16.08 -2.58 -3.61
N ARG A 102 -17.13 -3.20 -3.03
CA ARG A 102 -17.15 -4.63 -2.66
C ARG A 102 -16.81 -5.59 -3.81
N ALA A 103 -17.46 -5.42 -4.97
CA ALA A 103 -17.25 -6.34 -6.10
C ALA A 103 -15.78 -6.36 -6.54
N ALA A 104 -15.16 -5.20 -6.70
CA ALA A 104 -13.75 -5.11 -7.03
C ALA A 104 -12.85 -5.67 -5.91
N ASN A 105 -13.21 -5.45 -4.62
CA ASN A 105 -12.48 -6.04 -3.50
C ASN A 105 -12.56 -7.57 -3.45
N MET A 106 -13.63 -8.17 -3.97
CA MET A 106 -13.77 -9.62 -4.03
C MET A 106 -12.90 -10.25 -5.12
N TYR A 107 -12.81 -9.62 -6.29
CA TYR A 107 -12.27 -10.29 -7.48
C TYR A 107 -10.94 -9.73 -7.98
N SER A 108 -10.56 -8.50 -7.63
CA SER A 108 -9.29 -7.91 -8.05
C SER A 108 -8.13 -8.34 -7.15
N ASP A 109 -6.95 -8.51 -7.73
CA ASP A 109 -5.69 -8.65 -6.97
C ASP A 109 -5.23 -7.31 -6.38
N LYS A 110 -5.78 -6.21 -6.88
CA LYS A 110 -5.44 -4.85 -6.47
C LYS A 110 -6.56 -4.19 -5.69
N VAL A 111 -6.20 -3.17 -4.92
CA VAL A 111 -7.10 -2.36 -4.14
C VAL A 111 -6.75 -0.89 -4.24
N ASN A 112 -7.78 -0.03 -4.36
CA ASN A 112 -7.61 1.42 -4.33
C ASN A 112 -7.75 1.93 -2.90
N VAL A 113 -6.78 2.73 -2.49
CA VAL A 113 -6.66 3.23 -1.12
C VAL A 113 -6.31 4.72 -1.07
N LEU A 114 -6.55 5.34 0.09
CA LEU A 114 -6.00 6.65 0.44
C LEU A 114 -5.04 6.48 1.62
N PRO A 115 -3.89 7.15 1.61
CA PRO A 115 -2.97 7.11 2.73
C PRO A 115 -3.47 7.96 3.91
N ILE A 116 -3.07 7.54 5.11
CA ILE A 116 -3.31 8.24 6.36
C ILE A 116 -1.95 8.66 6.92
N GLU A 117 -1.80 9.95 7.25
CA GLU A 117 -0.61 10.49 7.90
C GLU A 117 -0.94 10.93 9.32
N GLY A 118 -0.01 10.66 10.24
CA GLY A 118 -0.18 10.92 11.68
C GLY A 118 0.39 12.26 12.17
N ASP A 119 0.57 13.25 11.29
CA ASP A 119 0.98 14.61 11.66
C ASP A 119 -0.08 15.60 11.19
N GLY A 120 -1.20 15.64 11.91
CA GLY A 120 -2.37 16.47 11.60
C GLY A 120 -2.29 17.91 12.08
N SER A 121 -1.10 18.44 12.37
CA SER A 121 -0.94 19.81 12.93
C SER A 121 -1.47 20.92 11.99
N LYS A 122 -1.46 20.69 10.67
CA LYS A 122 -1.97 21.64 9.68
C LYS A 122 -2.75 20.90 8.60
N ILE A 123 -4.08 20.90 8.71
CA ILE A 123 -4.97 20.32 7.71
C ILE A 123 -5.11 21.28 6.52
N LYS A 124 -5.05 20.74 5.32
CA LYS A 124 -5.38 21.44 4.07
C LYS A 124 -6.75 20.95 3.57
N PRO A 125 -7.86 21.66 3.90
CA PRO A 125 -9.22 21.12 3.74
C PRO A 125 -9.60 20.77 2.30
N ALA A 126 -8.91 21.33 1.31
CA ALA A 126 -9.19 21.06 -0.10
C ALA A 126 -8.93 19.60 -0.50
N TYR A 127 -7.92 18.96 0.09
CA TYR A 127 -7.47 17.62 -0.29
C TYR A 127 -7.01 16.76 0.91
N GLN A 128 -7.29 17.19 2.12
CA GLN A 128 -7.05 16.43 3.34
C GLN A 128 -8.32 16.39 4.19
N GLU A 129 -8.57 15.27 4.83
CA GLU A 129 -9.66 15.11 5.78
C GLU A 129 -9.09 14.73 7.14
N PRO A 130 -9.37 15.49 8.22
CA PRO A 130 -8.94 15.12 9.56
C PRO A 130 -9.54 13.77 9.95
N LEU A 131 -8.79 13.01 10.73
CA LEU A 131 -9.19 11.71 11.26
C LEU A 131 -8.79 11.62 12.72
N THR A 132 -9.78 11.33 13.56
CA THR A 132 -9.64 11.09 15.00
C THR A 132 -10.18 9.72 15.35
N SER A 133 -9.95 9.24 16.58
CA SER A 133 -10.53 7.98 17.06
C SER A 133 -12.05 7.98 17.05
N ASP A 134 -12.68 9.16 17.23
CA ASP A 134 -14.15 9.31 17.18
C ASP A 134 -14.74 9.02 15.78
N ASP A 135 -13.93 9.12 14.73
CA ASP A 135 -14.34 8.81 13.36
C ASP A 135 -14.29 7.30 13.05
N LEU A 136 -13.82 6.47 13.99
CA LEU A 136 -13.68 5.02 13.83
C LEU A 136 -14.86 4.28 14.46
N GLU A 137 -15.11 3.04 14.00
CA GLU A 137 -16.05 2.14 14.65
C GLU A 137 -15.60 1.84 16.10
N ASP A 138 -16.57 1.53 16.98
CA ASP A 138 -16.35 1.41 18.41
C ASP A 138 -15.20 0.45 18.79
N GLY A 139 -14.45 0.84 19.84
CA GLY A 139 -13.35 0.06 20.40
C GLY A 139 -12.02 0.17 19.65
N VAL A 140 -11.93 1.03 18.62
CA VAL A 140 -10.71 1.28 17.88
C VAL A 140 -10.17 2.66 18.20
N THR A 141 -8.88 2.73 18.50
CA THR A 141 -8.16 4.00 18.69
C THR A 141 -7.02 4.13 17.69
N LEU A 142 -6.77 5.35 17.24
CA LEU A 142 -5.62 5.65 16.39
C LEU A 142 -4.32 5.62 17.21
N LEU A 143 -3.24 5.11 16.60
CA LEU A 143 -1.90 5.19 17.21
C LEU A 143 -1.43 6.65 17.37
N LYS A 144 -1.91 7.53 16.50
CA LYS A 144 -1.67 8.97 16.55
C LYS A 144 -3.00 9.70 16.37
N GLU A 145 -3.46 10.36 17.42
CA GLU A 145 -4.59 11.29 17.29
C GLU A 145 -4.22 12.46 16.37
N HIS A 146 -5.26 13.12 15.84
CA HIS A 146 -5.10 14.18 14.84
C HIS A 146 -4.38 13.73 13.57
N SER A 147 -4.64 12.49 13.15
CA SER A 147 -4.25 12.01 11.83
C SER A 147 -5.03 12.73 10.71
N ARG A 148 -4.59 12.55 9.48
CA ARG A 148 -5.27 13.06 8.29
C ARG A 148 -5.28 12.04 7.17
N ILE A 149 -6.37 11.98 6.43
CA ILE A 149 -6.50 11.20 5.20
C ILE A 149 -6.15 12.13 4.03
N ILE A 150 -5.23 11.70 3.16
CA ILE A 150 -4.81 12.48 1.99
C ILE A 150 -5.70 12.07 0.82
N THR A 151 -6.73 12.87 0.52
CA THR A 151 -7.70 12.53 -0.51
C THR A 151 -7.22 12.82 -1.93
N SER A 152 -6.10 13.53 -2.08
CA SER A 152 -5.42 13.73 -3.37
C SER A 152 -4.58 12.53 -3.82
N ASP A 153 -4.17 11.67 -2.90
CA ASP A 153 -3.18 10.62 -3.17
C ASP A 153 -3.88 9.26 -3.27
N ILE A 154 -4.62 9.06 -4.37
CA ILE A 154 -5.26 7.76 -4.62
C ILE A 154 -4.19 6.78 -5.09
N LEU A 155 -3.96 5.74 -4.30
CA LEU A 155 -2.99 4.69 -4.61
C LEU A 155 -3.71 3.42 -5.03
N THR A 156 -3.14 2.72 -6.02
CA THR A 156 -3.53 1.35 -6.37
C THR A 156 -2.44 0.41 -5.89
N LEU A 157 -2.75 -0.44 -4.93
CA LEU A 157 -1.82 -1.37 -4.33
C LEU A 157 -2.21 -2.81 -4.66
N ASP A 158 -1.22 -3.69 -4.82
CA ASP A 158 -1.44 -5.14 -4.74
C ASP A 158 -1.87 -5.49 -3.31
N LYS A 159 -2.83 -6.39 -3.15
CA LYS A 159 -3.34 -6.77 -1.83
C LYS A 159 -2.32 -7.46 -0.93
N ALA A 160 -1.27 -8.05 -1.51
CA ALA A 160 -0.14 -8.58 -0.75
C ALA A 160 0.64 -7.50 0.03
N ARG A 161 0.43 -6.22 -0.29
CA ARG A 161 0.99 -5.10 0.48
C ARG A 161 0.20 -4.76 1.73
N LEU A 162 -1.02 -5.29 1.88
CA LEU A 162 -1.88 -5.07 3.04
C LEU A 162 -1.41 -5.95 4.21
N GLY A 163 -1.00 -5.31 5.28
CA GLY A 163 -0.62 -5.98 6.52
C GLY A 163 -1.80 -6.10 7.48
N LYS A 164 -1.58 -5.76 8.75
CA LYS A 164 -2.60 -5.86 9.79
C LYS A 164 -3.72 -4.83 9.60
N LYS A 165 -4.98 -5.28 9.72
CA LYS A 165 -6.13 -4.39 9.85
C LYS A 165 -6.02 -3.59 11.15
N VAL A 166 -6.21 -2.29 11.06
CA VAL A 166 -6.13 -1.34 12.18
C VAL A 166 -7.53 -1.05 12.72
N GLY A 167 -8.52 -0.86 11.83
CA GLY A 167 -9.87 -0.48 12.22
C GLY A 167 -10.75 -0.25 11.02
N LYS A 168 -11.86 0.46 11.22
CA LYS A 168 -12.77 0.87 10.16
C LYS A 168 -13.33 2.25 10.44
N ILE A 169 -13.46 3.07 9.41
CA ILE A 169 -14.03 4.42 9.46
C ILE A 169 -15.55 4.34 9.43
N LYS A 170 -16.23 5.14 10.26
CA LYS A 170 -17.68 5.29 10.26
C LYS A 170 -18.20 5.79 8.91
N GLU A 171 -19.43 5.38 8.56
CA GLU A 171 -20.01 5.68 7.25
C GLU A 171 -20.16 7.19 7.02
N GLU A 172 -20.52 7.97 8.04
CA GLU A 172 -20.67 9.43 7.95
C GLU A 172 -19.36 10.09 7.49
N LYS A 173 -18.23 9.63 8.04
CA LYS A 173 -16.92 10.12 7.66
C LYS A 173 -16.53 9.68 6.24
N MET A 174 -16.87 8.45 5.85
CA MET A 174 -16.67 7.96 4.49
C MET A 174 -17.44 8.75 3.45
N LEU A 175 -18.64 9.28 3.79
CA LEU A 175 -19.40 10.16 2.91
C LEU A 175 -18.67 11.49 2.64
N ILE A 176 -18.02 12.05 3.66
CA ILE A 176 -17.21 13.28 3.52
C ILE A 176 -15.99 13.00 2.61
N ILE A 177 -15.30 11.89 2.85
CA ILE A 177 -14.16 11.45 2.03
C ILE A 177 -14.59 11.30 0.57
N ASN A 178 -15.74 10.66 0.31
CA ASN A 178 -16.28 10.48 -1.05
C ASN A 178 -16.51 11.81 -1.79
N LYS A 179 -17.07 12.81 -1.10
CA LYS A 179 -17.27 14.16 -1.67
C LYS A 179 -15.94 14.79 -2.07
N LYS A 180 -14.91 14.64 -1.23
CA LYS A 180 -13.56 15.17 -1.53
C LYS A 180 -12.90 14.44 -2.70
N ILE A 181 -12.99 13.10 -2.76
CA ILE A 181 -12.48 12.32 -3.90
C ILE A 181 -13.17 12.76 -5.20
N LYS A 182 -14.51 12.86 -5.22
CA LYS A 182 -15.24 13.32 -6.40
C LYS A 182 -14.77 14.69 -6.85
N LYS A 183 -14.69 15.65 -5.92
CA LYS A 183 -14.19 17.00 -6.20
C LYS A 183 -12.75 16.96 -6.76
N GLN A 184 -11.88 16.15 -6.19
CA GLN A 184 -10.49 15.98 -6.63
C GLN A 184 -10.40 15.44 -8.07
N LEU A 185 -11.31 14.54 -8.44
CA LEU A 185 -11.38 13.93 -9.77
C LEU A 185 -12.22 14.73 -10.78
N GLY A 186 -12.80 15.84 -10.36
CA GLY A 186 -13.67 16.66 -11.23
C GLY A 186 -15.04 16.04 -11.50
N LEU A 187 -15.57 15.19 -10.59
CA LEU A 187 -16.84 14.46 -10.70
C LEU A 187 -17.94 15.05 -9.84
#